data_74f9ed868d4ce04f7679808b73a05fc0
#
_entry.id   74f9ed868d4ce04f7679808b73a05fc0
#
_cell.length_a   1.000
_cell.length_b   1.000
_cell.length_c   1.000
_cell.angle_alpha   90.00
_cell.angle_beta   90.00
_cell.angle_gamma   90.00
#
_symmetry.space_group_name_H-M   'P 1'
#
loop_
_entity.id
_entity.type
_entity.pdbx_description
1 polymer ?
#
loop_
_entity_poly.entity_id
_entity_poly.type
_entity_poly.pdbx_seq_one_letter_code
_entity_poly.pdbx_strand_id
1 'polypeptide(L)'
;MERLRRTMMFVPGANAAMLRDAPLFGADSIMFDLEDSVSLKEKDTSRALVHFALKTFDYSSVETVVRVNGFDSCGALDIEAVVLAGVNVIRLPKTETAQDIIDVEAVIERVERENSIEVGRTRMMAAIESAEGVLNAREIAKASKRLIGIALGAEDYVTNMKTRRYPDGQELFFARSMILHAARAAGIAAIDTVYSDVNNTEGFQNEVRMIKQLGFDGKSVINPRQIPLVNEIYTPTKKEIDHAKQVIWAIREAESKGSGVISLNGKMVDKPIVERAERVIALATAAGVLSEEDI
;
A
#
# COMPACT_ATOMS: atom_id res chain seq x y z
N MET A 1 4.46 2.27 15.80
CA MET A 1 3.10 2.44 15.23
C MET A 1 3.13 1.98 13.78
N GLU A 2 2.17 1.17 13.34
CA GLU A 2 2.09 0.72 11.94
C GLU A 2 1.75 1.92 11.06
N ARG A 3 2.49 2.10 9.93
CA ARG A 3 2.24 3.22 9.02
C ARG A 3 0.95 2.98 8.24
N LEU A 4 0.07 3.99 8.19
CA LEU A 4 -1.12 3.95 7.33
C LEU A 4 -0.72 3.96 5.85
N ARG A 5 -1.45 3.19 5.04
CA ARG A 5 -1.32 3.14 3.57
C ARG A 5 -2.71 3.10 2.91
N ARG A 6 -3.65 3.93 3.41
CA ARG A 6 -5.01 4.02 2.85
C ARG A 6 -5.00 4.49 1.41
N THR A 7 -4.12 5.43 1.10
CA THR A 7 -3.96 6.02 -0.23
C THR A 7 -2.51 5.95 -0.69
N MET A 8 -2.29 5.43 -1.89
CA MET A 8 -1.02 5.46 -2.60
C MET A 8 -1.21 6.24 -3.90
N MET A 9 -0.77 7.51 -3.92
CA MET A 9 -1.00 8.42 -5.03
C MET A 9 0.08 8.27 -6.09
N PHE A 10 -0.31 7.89 -7.31
CA PHE A 10 0.58 7.90 -8.47
C PHE A 10 0.91 9.33 -8.90
N VAL A 11 2.19 9.59 -9.11
CA VAL A 11 2.73 10.87 -9.59
C VAL A 11 3.71 10.59 -10.74
N PRO A 12 3.43 11.05 -11.97
CA PRO A 12 4.34 10.85 -13.09
C PRO A 12 5.73 11.43 -12.83
N GLY A 13 6.77 10.61 -12.96
CA GLY A 13 8.16 11.00 -12.71
C GLY A 13 8.72 12.06 -13.66
N ALA A 14 8.07 12.24 -14.81
CA ALA A 14 8.42 13.28 -15.80
C ALA A 14 7.86 14.67 -15.45
N ASN A 15 7.02 14.82 -14.41
CA ASN A 15 6.35 16.09 -14.09
C ASN A 15 6.91 16.74 -12.82
N ALA A 16 7.87 17.65 -12.98
CA ALA A 16 8.55 18.32 -11.88
C ALA A 16 7.60 19.10 -10.93
N ALA A 17 6.52 19.70 -11.46
CA ALA A 17 5.55 20.42 -10.63
C ALA A 17 4.75 19.44 -9.75
N MET A 18 4.30 18.31 -10.31
CA MET A 18 3.60 17.28 -9.54
C MET A 18 4.52 16.62 -8.50
N LEU A 19 5.80 16.41 -8.81
CA LEU A 19 6.76 15.89 -7.83
C LEU A 19 6.87 16.83 -6.62
N ARG A 20 7.03 18.14 -6.86
CA ARG A 20 7.12 19.17 -5.81
C ARG A 20 5.86 19.23 -4.94
N ASP A 21 4.68 19.22 -5.58
CA ASP A 21 3.41 19.52 -4.92
C ASP A 21 2.74 18.27 -4.31
N ALA A 22 3.24 17.06 -4.62
CA ALA A 22 2.66 15.80 -4.19
C ALA A 22 2.40 15.68 -2.66
N PRO A 23 3.27 16.14 -1.75
CA PRO A 23 3.03 16.07 -0.30
C PRO A 23 1.79 16.87 0.16
N LEU A 24 1.39 17.90 -0.62
CA LEU A 24 0.28 18.77 -0.27
C LEU A 24 -1.11 18.11 -0.46
N PHE A 25 -1.17 16.98 -1.17
CA PHE A 25 -2.45 16.33 -1.47
C PHE A 25 -3.00 15.46 -0.34
N GLY A 26 -2.22 15.21 0.72
CA GLY A 26 -2.69 14.48 1.91
C GLY A 26 -2.84 12.97 1.71
N ALA A 27 -2.10 12.37 0.77
CA ALA A 27 -1.99 10.92 0.64
C ALA A 27 -1.09 10.33 1.74
N ASP A 28 -1.35 9.10 2.17
CA ASP A 28 -0.47 8.40 3.11
C ASP A 28 0.87 8.01 2.46
N SER A 29 0.83 7.64 1.17
CA SER A 29 2.02 7.33 0.36
C SER A 29 1.94 8.03 -1.00
N ILE A 30 3.10 8.51 -1.48
CA ILE A 30 3.27 9.06 -2.83
C ILE A 30 4.13 8.10 -3.62
N MET A 31 3.66 7.70 -4.80
CA MET A 31 4.39 6.81 -5.70
C MET A 31 4.83 7.56 -6.95
N PHE A 32 6.11 7.88 -7.02
CA PHE A 32 6.73 8.43 -8.22
C PHE A 32 6.89 7.32 -9.25
N ASP A 33 6.31 7.54 -10.40
CA ASP A 33 6.26 6.53 -11.45
C ASP A 33 7.33 6.78 -12.53
N LEU A 34 8.24 5.82 -12.70
CA LEU A 34 9.25 5.80 -13.75
C LEU A 34 8.91 4.82 -14.88
N GLU A 35 7.80 4.06 -14.73
CA GLU A 35 7.41 3.03 -15.68
C GLU A 35 6.41 3.57 -16.73
N ASP A 36 5.16 3.15 -16.71
CA ASP A 36 4.19 3.37 -17.80
C ASP A 36 3.83 4.84 -18.05
N SER A 37 3.88 5.71 -17.02
CA SER A 37 3.61 7.14 -17.19
C SER A 37 4.74 7.92 -17.87
N VAL A 38 5.87 7.27 -18.16
CA VAL A 38 7.07 7.89 -18.72
C VAL A 38 7.43 7.26 -20.06
N SER A 39 7.56 8.08 -21.10
CA SER A 39 7.96 7.60 -22.41
C SER A 39 9.40 7.05 -22.41
N LEU A 40 9.71 6.11 -23.29
CA LEU A 40 11.04 5.51 -23.39
C LEU A 40 12.17 6.54 -23.55
N LYS A 41 11.91 7.64 -24.26
CA LYS A 41 12.89 8.71 -24.50
C LYS A 41 13.16 9.57 -23.26
N GLU A 42 12.27 9.54 -22.29
CA GLU A 42 12.34 10.38 -21.09
C GLU A 42 12.74 9.59 -19.83
N LYS A 43 12.99 8.29 -19.93
CA LYS A 43 13.33 7.45 -18.78
C LYS A 43 14.51 8.01 -17.96
N ASP A 44 15.61 8.37 -18.62
CA ASP A 44 16.80 8.90 -17.94
C ASP A 44 16.56 10.28 -17.32
N THR A 45 15.85 11.16 -18.05
CA THR A 45 15.49 12.49 -17.53
C THR A 45 14.55 12.38 -16.31
N SER A 46 13.55 11.51 -16.38
CA SER A 46 12.60 11.29 -15.30
C SER A 46 13.26 10.66 -14.08
N ARG A 47 14.19 9.71 -14.27
CA ARG A 47 15.01 9.14 -13.19
C ARG A 47 15.80 10.24 -12.48
N ALA A 48 16.46 11.13 -13.23
CA ALA A 48 17.19 12.26 -12.67
C ALA A 48 16.25 13.23 -11.93
N LEU A 49 15.08 13.54 -12.49
CA LEU A 49 14.08 14.41 -11.84
C LEU A 49 13.62 13.83 -10.51
N VAL A 50 13.26 12.54 -10.46
CA VAL A 50 12.83 11.89 -9.22
C VAL A 50 13.96 11.82 -8.20
N HIS A 51 15.20 11.50 -8.64
CA HIS A 51 16.38 11.53 -7.77
C HIS A 51 16.55 12.90 -7.11
N PHE A 52 16.58 13.98 -7.90
CA PHE A 52 16.78 15.33 -7.34
C PHE A 52 15.57 15.81 -6.53
N ALA A 53 14.34 15.43 -6.90
CA ALA A 53 13.16 15.74 -6.12
C ALA A 53 13.26 15.14 -4.71
N LEU A 54 13.60 13.84 -4.60
CA LEU A 54 13.81 13.16 -3.32
C LEU A 54 14.92 13.78 -2.46
N LYS A 55 15.94 14.37 -3.09
CA LYS A 55 17.03 15.06 -2.40
C LYS A 55 16.68 16.49 -1.96
N THR A 56 15.77 17.16 -2.65
CA THR A 56 15.57 18.61 -2.54
C THR A 56 14.32 18.98 -1.76
N PHE A 57 13.23 18.23 -1.96
CA PHE A 57 11.95 18.53 -1.33
C PHE A 57 11.76 17.73 -0.03
N ASP A 58 11.01 18.30 0.90
CA ASP A 58 10.65 17.63 2.14
C ASP A 58 9.43 16.70 1.93
N TYR A 59 9.70 15.40 2.00
CA TYR A 59 8.67 14.35 1.97
C TYR A 59 8.51 13.65 3.32
N SER A 60 8.99 14.23 4.42
CA SER A 60 8.97 13.59 5.75
C SER A 60 7.57 13.26 6.25
N SER A 61 6.55 14.00 5.80
CA SER A 61 5.14 13.78 6.16
C SER A 61 4.47 12.59 5.45
N VAL A 62 5.09 12.02 4.41
CA VAL A 62 4.52 10.97 3.56
C VAL A 62 5.50 9.81 3.37
N GLU A 63 4.99 8.64 2.98
CA GLU A 63 5.85 7.55 2.52
C GLU A 63 6.18 7.74 1.05
N THR A 64 7.48 7.83 0.72
CA THR A 64 7.92 7.90 -0.68
C THR A 64 8.10 6.50 -1.26
N VAL A 65 7.43 6.24 -2.36
CA VAL A 65 7.53 5.02 -3.15
C VAL A 65 7.99 5.39 -4.55
N VAL A 66 8.86 4.62 -5.17
CA VAL A 66 9.18 4.75 -6.59
C VAL A 66 8.84 3.46 -7.30
N ARG A 67 7.93 3.53 -8.30
CA ARG A 67 7.72 2.44 -9.23
C ARG A 67 8.83 2.50 -10.29
N VAL A 68 9.73 1.55 -10.22
CA VAL A 68 10.86 1.43 -11.14
C VAL A 68 10.45 0.71 -12.42
N ASN A 69 11.32 0.72 -13.43
CA ASN A 69 11.16 -0.12 -14.60
C ASN A 69 11.57 -1.59 -14.31
N GLY A 70 11.17 -2.52 -15.17
CA GLY A 70 11.61 -3.90 -15.09
C GLY A 70 13.12 -4.06 -15.33
N PHE A 71 13.70 -5.20 -14.93
CA PHE A 71 15.12 -5.50 -15.13
C PHE A 71 15.50 -5.75 -16.59
N ASP A 72 14.57 -6.12 -17.43
CA ASP A 72 14.71 -6.23 -18.89
C ASP A 72 14.92 -4.88 -19.59
N SER A 73 14.78 -3.79 -18.83
CA SER A 73 14.91 -2.40 -19.28
C SER A 73 15.96 -1.65 -18.43
N CYS A 74 15.56 -0.57 -17.77
CA CYS A 74 16.45 0.28 -16.99
C CYS A 74 16.23 0.20 -15.47
N GLY A 75 15.55 -0.83 -14.98
CA GLY A 75 15.16 -0.97 -13.57
C GLY A 75 16.32 -0.94 -12.59
N ALA A 76 17.44 -1.59 -12.91
CA ALA A 76 18.62 -1.55 -12.06
C ALA A 76 19.20 -0.13 -11.90
N LEU A 77 19.20 0.68 -12.96
CA LEU A 77 19.62 2.08 -12.91
C LEU A 77 18.65 2.95 -12.10
N ASP A 78 17.35 2.67 -12.22
CA ASP A 78 16.33 3.35 -11.42
C ASP A 78 16.55 3.09 -9.94
N ILE A 79 16.70 1.82 -9.55
CA ILE A 79 16.95 1.39 -8.17
C ILE A 79 18.16 2.09 -7.60
N GLU A 80 19.29 2.08 -8.30
CA GLU A 80 20.51 2.74 -7.85
C GLU A 80 20.27 4.23 -7.61
N ALA A 81 19.68 4.94 -8.56
CA ALA A 81 19.43 6.37 -8.46
C ALA A 81 18.53 6.72 -7.27
N VAL A 82 17.44 5.98 -7.05
CA VAL A 82 16.46 6.35 -6.01
C VAL A 82 16.85 5.86 -4.61
N VAL A 83 17.60 4.76 -4.48
CA VAL A 83 18.20 4.33 -3.20
C VAL A 83 19.21 5.38 -2.71
N LEU A 84 20.08 5.87 -3.61
CA LEU A 84 21.02 6.97 -3.32
C LEU A 84 20.30 8.27 -2.94
N ALA A 85 19.11 8.49 -3.47
CA ALA A 85 18.29 9.66 -3.13
C ALA A 85 17.52 9.51 -1.82
N GLY A 86 17.49 8.31 -1.24
CA GLY A 86 16.88 8.08 0.08
C GLY A 86 15.39 7.73 0.03
N VAL A 87 14.90 7.13 -1.04
CA VAL A 87 13.52 6.62 -1.13
C VAL A 87 13.19 5.68 0.02
N ASN A 88 11.95 5.69 0.50
CA ASN A 88 11.52 4.74 1.52
C ASN A 88 11.26 3.35 0.93
N VAL A 89 10.60 3.28 -0.23
CA VAL A 89 10.11 2.03 -0.81
C VAL A 89 10.34 2.00 -2.32
N ILE A 90 10.83 0.88 -2.83
CA ILE A 90 10.84 0.56 -4.25
C ILE A 90 9.65 -0.34 -4.56
N ARG A 91 8.86 0.03 -5.57
CA ARG A 91 7.79 -0.81 -6.08
C ARG A 91 8.23 -1.44 -7.40
N LEU A 92 8.33 -2.78 -7.39
CA LEU A 92 8.61 -3.57 -8.57
C LEU A 92 7.32 -3.75 -9.38
N PRO A 93 7.29 -3.39 -10.68
CA PRO A 93 6.15 -3.69 -11.56
C PRO A 93 6.19 -5.16 -12.00
N LYS A 94 5.07 -5.66 -12.52
CA LYS A 94 4.94 -6.94 -13.24
C LYS A 94 5.65 -8.12 -12.58
N THR A 95 5.54 -8.20 -11.25
CA THR A 95 6.19 -9.26 -10.46
C THR A 95 5.44 -10.57 -10.65
N GLU A 96 6.14 -11.60 -11.10
CA GLU A 96 5.56 -12.92 -11.38
C GLU A 96 6.14 -14.05 -10.50
N THR A 97 7.35 -13.86 -9.97
CA THR A 97 8.06 -14.89 -9.19
C THR A 97 8.71 -14.34 -7.92
N ALA A 98 9.02 -15.24 -6.98
CA ALA A 98 9.84 -14.91 -5.82
C ALA A 98 11.25 -14.45 -6.22
N GLN A 99 11.77 -14.96 -7.34
CA GLN A 99 13.10 -14.59 -7.84
C GLN A 99 13.18 -13.12 -8.22
N ASP A 100 12.13 -12.55 -8.80
CA ASP A 100 12.07 -11.12 -9.15
C ASP A 100 12.31 -10.23 -7.91
N ILE A 101 11.76 -10.64 -6.76
CA ILE A 101 11.96 -9.94 -5.48
C ILE A 101 13.41 -10.10 -4.99
N ILE A 102 13.97 -11.30 -5.10
CA ILE A 102 15.34 -11.59 -4.65
C ILE A 102 16.36 -10.79 -5.49
N ASP A 103 16.13 -10.70 -6.79
CA ASP A 103 17.01 -9.97 -7.71
C ASP A 103 16.98 -8.46 -7.41
N VAL A 104 15.81 -7.88 -7.17
CA VAL A 104 15.67 -6.46 -6.75
C VAL A 104 16.34 -6.24 -5.39
N GLU A 105 16.13 -7.12 -4.42
CA GLU A 105 16.75 -7.03 -3.10
C GLU A 105 18.28 -7.02 -3.20
N ALA A 106 18.85 -7.88 -4.04
CA ALA A 106 20.30 -7.95 -4.24
C ALA A 106 20.87 -6.63 -4.77
N VAL A 107 20.19 -5.95 -5.70
CA VAL A 107 20.62 -4.63 -6.20
C VAL A 107 20.51 -3.57 -5.10
N ILE A 108 19.40 -3.53 -4.37
CA ILE A 108 19.22 -2.57 -3.27
C ILE A 108 20.33 -2.76 -2.22
N GLU A 109 20.58 -3.99 -1.81
CA GLU A 109 21.58 -4.29 -0.77
C GLU A 109 23.00 -3.93 -1.24
N ARG A 110 23.34 -4.20 -2.49
CA ARG A 110 24.62 -3.78 -3.09
C ARG A 110 24.77 -2.25 -3.01
N VAL A 111 23.77 -1.49 -3.45
CA VAL A 111 23.82 -0.02 -3.45
C VAL A 111 23.93 0.52 -2.03
N GLU A 112 23.17 -0.03 -1.07
CA GLU A 112 23.24 0.36 0.34
C GLU A 112 24.66 0.13 0.91
N ARG A 113 25.27 -1.05 0.68
CA ARG A 113 26.62 -1.39 1.16
C ARG A 113 27.70 -0.51 0.54
N GLU A 114 27.68 -0.33 -0.78
CA GLU A 114 28.69 0.44 -1.50
C GLU A 114 28.69 1.93 -1.12
N ASN A 115 27.54 2.44 -0.64
CA ASN A 115 27.38 3.87 -0.31
C ASN A 115 27.22 4.15 1.18
N SER A 116 27.55 3.21 2.06
CA SER A 116 27.45 3.35 3.51
C SER A 116 26.04 3.72 4.00
N ILE A 117 25.02 3.26 3.29
CA ILE A 117 23.62 3.35 3.70
C ILE A 117 23.31 2.12 4.57
N GLU A 118 22.51 2.30 5.62
CA GLU A 118 22.10 1.19 6.49
C GLU A 118 21.40 0.10 5.66
N VAL A 119 21.93 -1.14 5.72
CA VAL A 119 21.36 -2.28 5.00
C VAL A 119 19.97 -2.60 5.57
N GLY A 120 18.98 -2.62 4.69
CA GLY A 120 17.58 -2.83 5.07
C GLY A 120 16.76 -1.56 5.20
N ARG A 121 17.36 -0.38 5.04
CA ARG A 121 16.68 0.91 5.08
C ARG A 121 15.63 1.02 3.98
N THR A 122 15.98 0.70 2.74
CA THR A 122 15.05 0.76 1.62
C THR A 122 14.17 -0.49 1.62
N ARG A 123 12.85 -0.29 1.67
CA ARG A 123 11.86 -1.37 1.65
C ARG A 123 11.38 -1.63 0.23
N MET A 124 10.58 -2.69 0.06
CA MET A 124 10.04 -3.08 -1.24
C MET A 124 8.53 -3.28 -1.20
N MET A 125 7.88 -3.03 -2.32
CA MET A 125 6.53 -3.47 -2.66
C MET A 125 6.55 -4.13 -4.05
N ALA A 126 5.63 -5.06 -4.29
CA ALA A 126 5.47 -5.71 -5.58
C ALA A 126 4.08 -5.42 -6.17
N ALA A 127 4.02 -5.15 -7.48
CA ALA A 127 2.78 -5.11 -8.24
C ALA A 127 2.58 -6.44 -8.96
N ILE A 128 1.43 -7.07 -8.72
CA ILE A 128 1.01 -8.34 -9.30
C ILE A 128 -0.02 -8.01 -10.38
N GLU A 129 0.30 -8.35 -11.62
CA GLU A 129 -0.35 -7.81 -12.81
C GLU A 129 -0.67 -8.87 -13.88
N SER A 130 -0.43 -10.16 -13.55
CA SER A 130 -0.66 -11.28 -14.47
C SER A 130 -1.26 -12.49 -13.74
N ALA A 131 -1.76 -13.44 -14.50
CA ALA A 131 -2.24 -14.71 -13.97
C ALA A 131 -1.12 -15.48 -13.24
N GLU A 132 0.10 -15.49 -13.80
CA GLU A 132 1.27 -16.12 -13.18
C GLU A 132 1.60 -15.48 -11.83
N GLY A 133 1.69 -14.16 -11.78
CA GLY A 133 1.95 -13.43 -10.54
C GLY A 133 0.86 -13.67 -9.48
N VAL A 134 -0.41 -13.75 -9.87
CA VAL A 134 -1.53 -14.06 -8.96
C VAL A 134 -1.39 -15.47 -8.39
N LEU A 135 -1.06 -16.47 -9.20
CA LEU A 135 -0.87 -17.84 -8.75
C LEU A 135 0.34 -17.98 -7.83
N ASN A 136 1.40 -17.22 -8.06
CA ASN A 136 2.63 -17.20 -7.26
C ASN A 136 2.61 -16.17 -6.11
N ALA A 137 1.49 -15.49 -5.88
CA ALA A 137 1.41 -14.38 -4.92
C ALA A 137 1.92 -14.73 -3.51
N ARG A 138 1.73 -15.98 -3.05
CA ARG A 138 2.17 -16.44 -1.75
C ARG A 138 3.70 -16.53 -1.65
N GLU A 139 4.34 -17.08 -2.67
CA GLU A 139 5.80 -17.22 -2.75
C GLU A 139 6.44 -15.84 -2.88
N ILE A 140 5.88 -14.98 -3.71
CA ILE A 140 6.28 -13.57 -3.86
C ILE A 140 6.20 -12.85 -2.51
N ALA A 141 5.06 -12.94 -1.82
CA ALA A 141 4.83 -12.23 -0.56
C ALA A 141 5.83 -12.63 0.56
N LYS A 142 6.42 -13.81 0.49
CA LYS A 142 7.37 -14.35 1.47
C LYS A 142 8.83 -14.29 1.04
N ALA A 143 9.12 -13.81 -0.16
CA ALA A 143 10.45 -13.88 -0.76
C ALA A 143 11.50 -13.04 -0.02
N SER A 144 11.12 -11.96 0.65
CA SER A 144 12.04 -11.07 1.35
C SER A 144 11.41 -10.43 2.59
N LYS A 145 12.23 -10.22 3.62
CA LYS A 145 11.85 -9.40 4.80
C LYS A 145 11.76 -7.89 4.48
N ARG A 146 12.31 -7.45 3.35
CA ARG A 146 12.18 -6.07 2.88
C ARG A 146 10.82 -5.81 2.24
N LEU A 147 10.12 -6.85 1.77
CA LEU A 147 8.81 -6.73 1.15
C LEU A 147 7.76 -6.39 2.22
N ILE A 148 7.17 -5.20 2.11
CA ILE A 148 6.19 -4.69 3.09
C ILE A 148 4.77 -4.61 2.53
N GLY A 149 4.59 -4.92 1.27
CA GLY A 149 3.28 -4.93 0.64
C GLY A 149 3.29 -5.50 -0.77
N ILE A 150 2.13 -5.98 -1.17
CA ILE A 150 1.83 -6.38 -2.55
C ILE A 150 0.57 -5.67 -3.02
N ALA A 151 0.50 -5.37 -4.29
CA ALA A 151 -0.61 -4.63 -4.88
C ALA A 151 -1.10 -5.28 -6.17
N LEU A 152 -2.40 -5.14 -6.45
CA LEU A 152 -2.97 -5.53 -7.74
C LEU A 152 -2.75 -4.40 -8.77
N GLY A 153 -2.18 -4.72 -9.94
CA GLY A 153 -2.17 -3.87 -11.13
C GLY A 153 -3.24 -4.36 -12.11
N ALA A 154 -4.45 -3.81 -12.01
CA ALA A 154 -5.61 -4.40 -12.68
C ALA A 154 -5.63 -4.18 -14.19
N GLU A 155 -5.06 -3.11 -14.72
CA GLU A 155 -5.12 -2.82 -16.17
C GLU A 155 -4.31 -3.87 -16.95
N ASP A 156 -3.08 -4.17 -16.50
CA ASP A 156 -2.26 -5.22 -17.09
C ASP A 156 -2.85 -6.61 -16.80
N TYR A 157 -3.38 -6.82 -15.59
CA TYR A 157 -4.03 -8.08 -15.22
C TYR A 157 -5.21 -8.42 -16.15
N VAL A 158 -6.16 -7.49 -16.39
CA VAL A 158 -7.29 -7.78 -17.26
C VAL A 158 -6.88 -7.97 -18.72
N THR A 159 -5.81 -7.27 -19.15
CA THR A 159 -5.21 -7.47 -20.47
C THR A 159 -4.62 -8.89 -20.59
N ASN A 160 -3.84 -9.33 -19.58
CA ASN A 160 -3.28 -10.68 -19.50
C ASN A 160 -4.39 -11.76 -19.48
N MET A 161 -5.48 -11.52 -18.75
CA MET A 161 -6.66 -12.39 -18.67
C MET A 161 -7.58 -12.32 -19.90
N LYS A 162 -7.24 -11.49 -20.91
CA LYS A 162 -8.04 -11.28 -22.15
C LYS A 162 -9.47 -10.81 -21.86
N THR A 163 -9.63 -9.94 -20.86
CA THR A 163 -10.91 -9.35 -20.47
C THR A 163 -10.77 -7.83 -20.34
N ARG A 164 -11.72 -7.17 -19.71
CA ARG A 164 -11.73 -5.71 -19.45
C ARG A 164 -12.30 -5.43 -18.06
N ARG A 165 -12.18 -4.19 -17.61
CA ARG A 165 -12.81 -3.73 -16.37
C ARG A 165 -14.32 -3.63 -16.51
N TYR A 166 -15.04 -4.13 -15.50
CA TYR A 166 -16.49 -4.04 -15.37
C TYR A 166 -16.87 -3.26 -14.10
N PRO A 167 -18.05 -2.63 -14.07
CA PRO A 167 -18.45 -1.82 -12.91
C PRO A 167 -18.59 -2.60 -11.60
N ASP A 168 -18.90 -3.89 -11.67
CA ASP A 168 -19.03 -4.77 -10.49
C ASP A 168 -17.70 -5.40 -10.05
N GLY A 169 -16.63 -5.28 -10.87
CA GLY A 169 -15.28 -5.75 -10.55
C GLY A 169 -15.14 -7.26 -10.35
N GLN A 170 -16.07 -8.06 -10.89
CA GLN A 170 -16.03 -9.53 -10.72
C GLN A 170 -14.82 -10.16 -11.38
N GLU A 171 -14.33 -9.59 -12.48
CA GLU A 171 -13.12 -10.03 -13.17
C GLU A 171 -11.86 -9.96 -12.29
N LEU A 172 -11.88 -9.12 -11.25
CA LEU A 172 -10.77 -8.94 -10.31
C LEU A 172 -10.92 -9.76 -9.02
N PHE A 173 -12.09 -10.33 -8.76
CA PHE A 173 -12.41 -10.90 -7.45
C PHE A 173 -11.44 -12.01 -7.04
N PHE A 174 -11.10 -12.91 -7.98
CA PHE A 174 -10.13 -13.97 -7.70
C PHE A 174 -8.73 -13.42 -7.40
N ALA A 175 -8.23 -12.52 -8.24
CA ALA A 175 -6.91 -11.90 -8.05
C ALA A 175 -6.85 -11.12 -6.72
N ARG A 176 -7.87 -10.30 -6.42
CA ARG A 176 -8.00 -9.60 -5.14
C ARG A 176 -7.94 -10.56 -3.96
N SER A 177 -8.67 -11.67 -4.04
CA SER A 177 -8.70 -12.67 -2.97
C SER A 177 -7.35 -13.34 -2.75
N MET A 178 -6.68 -13.75 -3.83
CA MET A 178 -5.36 -14.40 -3.77
C MET A 178 -4.30 -13.46 -3.19
N ILE A 179 -4.23 -12.22 -3.69
CA ILE A 179 -3.28 -11.20 -3.21
C ILE A 179 -3.52 -10.89 -1.73
N LEU A 180 -4.78 -10.69 -1.32
CA LEU A 180 -5.10 -10.43 0.07
C LEU A 180 -4.68 -11.58 0.99
N HIS A 181 -4.99 -12.83 0.63
CA HIS A 181 -4.58 -14.00 1.42
C HIS A 181 -3.06 -14.15 1.49
N ALA A 182 -2.36 -13.91 0.37
CA ALA A 182 -0.89 -13.95 0.32
C ALA A 182 -0.27 -12.88 1.25
N ALA A 183 -0.78 -11.64 1.18
CA ALA A 183 -0.33 -10.55 2.04
C ALA A 183 -0.56 -10.87 3.53
N ARG A 184 -1.74 -11.36 3.90
CA ARG A 184 -2.05 -11.73 5.29
C ARG A 184 -1.21 -12.90 5.79
N ALA A 185 -0.95 -13.90 4.93
CA ALA A 185 -0.08 -15.04 5.27
C ALA A 185 1.40 -14.65 5.45
N ALA A 186 1.81 -13.52 4.89
CA ALA A 186 3.16 -12.96 5.04
C ALA A 186 3.25 -11.81 6.07
N GLY A 187 2.11 -11.33 6.59
CA GLY A 187 2.06 -10.20 7.53
C GLY A 187 2.42 -8.86 6.91
N ILE A 188 2.11 -8.67 5.61
CA ILE A 188 2.41 -7.45 4.85
C ILE A 188 1.12 -6.77 4.35
N ALA A 189 1.25 -5.53 3.86
CA ALA A 189 0.13 -4.74 3.35
C ALA A 189 -0.41 -5.29 2.00
N ALA A 190 -1.73 -5.23 1.84
CA ALA A 190 -2.43 -5.46 0.58
C ALA A 190 -3.02 -4.15 0.06
N ILE A 191 -2.58 -3.70 -1.12
CA ILE A 191 -3.04 -2.46 -1.73
C ILE A 191 -3.84 -2.80 -3.00
N ASP A 192 -5.05 -2.25 -3.11
CA ASP A 192 -5.86 -2.45 -4.30
C ASP A 192 -5.44 -1.53 -5.45
N THR A 193 -5.91 -1.85 -6.62
CA THR A 193 -5.61 -1.20 -7.90
C THR A 193 -6.17 0.23 -8.00
N VAL A 194 -5.84 0.92 -9.08
CA VAL A 194 -6.41 2.22 -9.45
C VAL A 194 -7.86 2.09 -9.94
N TYR A 195 -8.57 3.21 -9.95
CA TYR A 195 -9.88 3.38 -10.58
C TYR A 195 -9.76 4.46 -11.65
N SER A 196 -9.83 4.06 -12.92
CA SER A 196 -9.43 4.90 -14.06
C SER A 196 -10.45 6.01 -14.39
N ASP A 197 -11.75 5.77 -14.14
CA ASP A 197 -12.78 6.80 -14.39
C ASP A 197 -12.86 7.81 -13.23
N VAL A 198 -12.04 8.84 -13.32
CA VAL A 198 -11.94 9.90 -12.28
C VAL A 198 -13.20 10.74 -12.13
N ASN A 199 -14.16 10.64 -13.05
CA ASN A 199 -15.42 11.37 -13.00
C ASN A 199 -16.56 10.55 -12.38
N ASN A 200 -16.42 9.23 -12.27
CA ASN A 200 -17.39 8.35 -11.64
C ASN A 200 -17.10 8.21 -10.13
N THR A 201 -17.45 9.23 -9.37
CA THR A 201 -17.21 9.28 -7.91
C THR A 201 -17.97 8.17 -7.17
N GLU A 202 -19.22 7.89 -7.56
CA GLU A 202 -20.04 6.87 -6.91
C GLU A 202 -19.47 5.45 -7.13
N GLY A 203 -19.12 5.11 -8.35
CA GLY A 203 -18.47 3.83 -8.67
C GLY A 203 -17.14 3.67 -7.94
N PHE A 204 -16.34 4.73 -7.87
CA PHE A 204 -15.09 4.74 -7.10
C PHE A 204 -15.34 4.45 -5.62
N GLN A 205 -16.25 5.17 -4.96
CA GLN A 205 -16.55 4.96 -3.54
C GLN A 205 -17.12 3.57 -3.26
N ASN A 206 -17.93 3.02 -4.17
CA ASN A 206 -18.46 1.66 -4.03
C ASN A 206 -17.34 0.62 -4.09
N GLU A 207 -16.39 0.77 -5.02
CA GLU A 207 -15.19 -0.08 -5.08
C GLU A 207 -14.34 0.06 -3.80
N VAL A 208 -14.12 1.28 -3.29
CA VAL A 208 -13.37 1.50 -2.04
C VAL A 208 -14.04 0.80 -0.85
N ARG A 209 -15.37 0.90 -0.72
CA ARG A 209 -16.11 0.19 0.36
C ARG A 209 -15.99 -1.32 0.24
N MET A 210 -16.09 -1.85 -0.98
CA MET A 210 -15.97 -3.27 -1.26
C MET A 210 -14.58 -3.81 -0.89
N ILE A 211 -13.50 -3.14 -1.30
CA ILE A 211 -12.13 -3.59 -0.97
C ILE A 211 -11.81 -3.45 0.52
N LYS A 212 -12.33 -2.41 1.20
CA LYS A 212 -12.26 -2.30 2.66
C LYS A 212 -12.97 -3.48 3.32
N GLN A 213 -14.16 -3.83 2.83
CA GLN A 213 -14.93 -4.99 3.34
C GLN A 213 -14.18 -6.31 3.13
N LEU A 214 -13.48 -6.49 2.01
CA LEU A 214 -12.63 -7.66 1.77
C LEU A 214 -11.44 -7.70 2.75
N GLY A 215 -10.94 -6.54 3.19
CA GLY A 215 -9.84 -6.44 4.14
C GLY A 215 -8.55 -5.84 3.57
N PHE A 216 -8.57 -5.17 2.42
CA PHE A 216 -7.41 -4.43 1.91
C PHE A 216 -7.03 -3.28 2.85
N ASP A 217 -5.75 -2.94 2.91
CA ASP A 217 -5.22 -1.86 3.75
C ASP A 217 -5.38 -0.49 3.09
N GLY A 218 -5.49 -0.45 1.76
CA GLY A 218 -5.67 0.76 1.01
C GLY A 218 -5.81 0.55 -0.49
N LYS A 219 -5.75 1.66 -1.21
CA LYS A 219 -5.99 1.73 -2.64
C LYS A 219 -4.98 2.65 -3.33
N SER A 220 -4.52 2.22 -4.51
CA SER A 220 -3.81 3.11 -5.43
C SER A 220 -4.78 4.14 -6.01
N VAL A 221 -4.36 5.40 -6.09
CA VAL A 221 -5.14 6.51 -6.63
C VAL A 221 -4.34 7.29 -7.67
N ILE A 222 -5.01 7.84 -8.67
CA ILE A 222 -4.40 8.56 -9.81
C ILE A 222 -4.81 10.04 -9.88
N ASN A 223 -5.71 10.47 -9.00
CA ASN A 223 -6.17 11.85 -8.94
C ASN A 223 -6.26 12.31 -7.49
N PRO A 224 -5.75 13.51 -7.13
CA PRO A 224 -5.82 14.04 -5.77
C PRO A 224 -7.25 14.08 -5.19
N ARG A 225 -8.27 14.27 -6.03
CA ARG A 225 -9.70 14.25 -5.60
C ARG A 225 -10.15 12.90 -5.02
N GLN A 226 -9.46 11.81 -5.35
CA GLN A 226 -9.76 10.48 -4.84
C GLN A 226 -9.27 10.28 -3.39
N ILE A 227 -8.23 11.02 -2.98
CA ILE A 227 -7.59 10.87 -1.66
C ILE A 227 -8.58 11.07 -0.50
N PRO A 228 -9.29 12.20 -0.39
CA PRO A 228 -10.20 12.41 0.74
C PRO A 228 -11.31 11.36 0.80
N LEU A 229 -11.79 10.86 -0.35
CA LEU A 229 -12.84 9.84 -0.42
C LEU A 229 -12.36 8.49 0.17
N VAL A 230 -11.14 8.08 -0.16
CA VAL A 230 -10.54 6.87 0.42
C VAL A 230 -10.28 7.06 1.91
N ASN A 231 -9.64 8.18 2.28
CA ASN A 231 -9.31 8.46 3.67
C ASN A 231 -10.55 8.48 4.56
N GLU A 232 -11.65 9.08 4.11
CA GLU A 232 -12.94 9.09 4.82
C GLU A 232 -13.48 7.67 5.03
N ILE A 233 -13.50 6.84 3.97
CA ILE A 233 -14.04 5.48 4.05
C ILE A 233 -13.18 4.60 4.96
N TYR A 234 -11.85 4.73 4.93
CA TYR A 234 -10.95 3.90 5.73
C TYR A 234 -10.81 4.37 7.18
N THR A 235 -11.00 5.65 7.47
CA THR A 235 -10.92 6.17 8.84
C THR A 235 -12.07 5.63 9.69
N PRO A 236 -11.80 5.09 10.88
CA PRO A 236 -12.86 4.62 11.78
C PRO A 236 -13.80 5.74 12.19
N THR A 237 -15.10 5.46 12.17
CA THR A 237 -16.13 6.37 12.64
C THR A 237 -16.12 6.47 14.16
N LYS A 238 -16.67 7.57 14.72
CA LYS A 238 -16.83 7.71 16.17
C LYS A 238 -17.55 6.52 16.80
N LYS A 239 -18.61 6.02 16.14
CA LYS A 239 -19.38 4.84 16.62
C LYS A 239 -18.51 3.58 16.69
N GLU A 240 -17.64 3.34 15.71
CA GLU A 240 -16.71 2.21 15.71
C GLU A 240 -15.66 2.35 16.81
N ILE A 241 -15.13 3.56 17.02
CA ILE A 241 -14.19 3.88 18.09
C ILE A 241 -14.82 3.66 19.47
N ASP A 242 -16.00 4.22 19.71
CA ASP A 242 -16.69 4.08 20.98
C ASP A 242 -17.01 2.60 21.29
N HIS A 243 -17.44 1.84 20.29
CA HIS A 243 -17.66 0.41 20.44
C HIS A 243 -16.35 -0.37 20.73
N ALA A 244 -15.26 -0.04 20.03
CA ALA A 244 -13.96 -0.65 20.28
C ALA A 244 -13.45 -0.40 21.70
N LYS A 245 -13.60 0.83 22.21
CA LYS A 245 -13.29 1.17 23.61
C LYS A 245 -14.10 0.34 24.61
N GLN A 246 -15.41 0.18 24.37
CA GLN A 246 -16.27 -0.64 25.22
C GLN A 246 -15.82 -2.11 25.24
N VAL A 247 -15.45 -2.67 24.09
CA VAL A 247 -14.94 -4.05 23.99
C VAL A 247 -13.64 -4.21 24.78
N ILE A 248 -12.69 -3.31 24.61
CA ILE A 248 -11.38 -3.36 25.29
C ILE A 248 -11.55 -3.18 26.81
N TRP A 249 -12.39 -2.27 27.23
CA TRP A 249 -12.67 -2.06 28.65
C TRP A 249 -13.32 -3.30 29.28
N ALA A 250 -14.32 -3.86 28.62
CA ALA A 250 -15.06 -5.01 29.13
C ALA A 250 -14.17 -6.26 29.28
N ILE A 251 -13.27 -6.54 28.32
CA ILE A 251 -12.37 -7.69 28.44
C ILE A 251 -11.32 -7.48 29.55
N ARG A 252 -10.77 -6.28 29.70
CA ARG A 252 -9.85 -5.96 30.82
C ARG A 252 -10.51 -6.17 32.19
N GLU A 253 -11.79 -5.79 32.33
CA GLU A 253 -12.56 -6.05 33.55
C GLU A 253 -12.78 -7.55 33.78
N ALA A 254 -13.08 -8.31 32.74
CA ALA A 254 -13.25 -9.76 32.83
C ALA A 254 -11.96 -10.48 33.21
N GLU A 255 -10.84 -10.11 32.60
CA GLU A 255 -9.50 -10.67 32.92
C GLU A 255 -9.12 -10.41 34.37
N SER A 256 -9.44 -9.23 34.93
CA SER A 256 -9.21 -8.93 36.34
C SER A 256 -10.02 -9.83 37.28
N LYS A 257 -11.11 -10.44 36.78
CA LYS A 257 -11.97 -11.41 37.49
C LYS A 257 -11.66 -12.87 37.13
N GLY A 258 -10.58 -13.11 36.34
CA GLY A 258 -10.14 -14.45 35.93
C GLY A 258 -10.94 -15.08 34.78
N SER A 259 -11.67 -14.27 33.99
CA SER A 259 -12.41 -14.75 32.82
C SER A 259 -11.79 -14.20 31.53
N GLY A 260 -11.57 -15.06 30.53
CA GLY A 260 -11.11 -14.69 29.19
C GLY A 260 -12.26 -14.45 28.17
N VAL A 261 -13.52 -14.52 28.60
CA VAL A 261 -14.71 -14.35 27.76
C VAL A 261 -15.77 -13.58 28.54
N ILE A 262 -16.46 -12.69 27.83
CA ILE A 262 -17.54 -11.84 28.41
C ILE A 262 -18.69 -11.70 27.43
N SER A 263 -19.88 -11.38 27.94
CA SER A 263 -21.01 -10.92 27.14
C SER A 263 -21.13 -9.40 27.19
N LEU A 264 -21.01 -8.74 26.03
CA LEU A 264 -21.26 -7.32 25.86
C LEU A 264 -22.47 -7.11 24.95
N ASN A 265 -23.52 -6.45 25.48
CA ASN A 265 -24.76 -6.23 24.72
C ASN A 265 -25.40 -7.52 24.15
N GLY A 266 -25.31 -8.64 24.87
CA GLY A 266 -25.84 -9.93 24.46
C GLY A 266 -24.98 -10.68 23.40
N LYS A 267 -23.80 -10.17 23.08
CA LYS A 267 -22.85 -10.83 22.16
C LYS A 267 -21.62 -11.29 22.93
N MET A 268 -21.14 -12.49 22.61
CA MET A 268 -19.89 -13.01 23.15
C MET A 268 -18.72 -12.16 22.65
N VAL A 269 -17.83 -11.76 23.55
CA VAL A 269 -16.55 -11.11 23.27
C VAL A 269 -15.44 -12.06 23.66
N ASP A 270 -14.65 -12.44 22.70
CA ASP A 270 -13.48 -13.30 22.81
C ASP A 270 -12.25 -12.62 22.19
N LYS A 271 -11.11 -13.27 22.25
CA LYS A 271 -9.83 -12.72 21.74
C LYS A 271 -9.90 -12.17 20.33
N PRO A 272 -10.50 -12.84 19.30
CA PRO A 272 -10.62 -12.29 17.95
C PRO A 272 -11.42 -10.98 17.87
N ILE A 273 -12.42 -10.78 18.76
CA ILE A 273 -13.19 -9.54 18.80
C ILE A 273 -12.36 -8.41 19.42
N VAL A 274 -11.57 -8.74 20.46
CA VAL A 274 -10.65 -7.78 21.09
C VAL A 274 -9.58 -7.32 20.10
N GLU A 275 -8.92 -8.23 19.38
CA GLU A 275 -7.91 -7.90 18.36
C GLU A 275 -8.49 -6.98 17.27
N ARG A 276 -9.74 -7.18 16.85
CA ARG A 276 -10.42 -6.25 15.92
C ARG A 276 -10.68 -4.88 16.53
N ALA A 277 -11.05 -4.82 17.81
CA ALA A 277 -11.25 -3.55 18.51
C ALA A 277 -9.92 -2.79 18.67
N GLU A 278 -8.84 -3.47 19.05
CA GLU A 278 -7.51 -2.89 19.14
C GLU A 278 -7.05 -2.33 17.78
N ARG A 279 -7.32 -3.06 16.67
CA ARG A 279 -7.03 -2.57 15.32
C ARG A 279 -7.81 -1.28 15.00
N VAL A 280 -9.08 -1.17 15.38
CA VAL A 280 -9.87 0.06 15.19
C VAL A 280 -9.24 1.24 15.95
N ILE A 281 -8.84 1.04 17.20
CA ILE A 281 -8.16 2.07 18.00
C ILE A 281 -6.82 2.47 17.33
N ALA A 282 -6.00 1.51 16.95
CA ALA A 282 -4.72 1.77 16.28
C ALA A 282 -4.89 2.59 14.99
N LEU A 283 -5.87 2.23 14.16
CA LEU A 283 -6.20 2.97 12.93
C LEU A 283 -6.71 4.39 13.22
N ALA A 284 -7.55 4.56 14.24
CA ALA A 284 -8.09 5.86 14.64
C ALA A 284 -6.99 6.80 15.16
N THR A 285 -6.06 6.28 15.96
CA THR A 285 -4.90 7.01 16.47
C THR A 285 -3.96 7.39 15.32
N ALA A 286 -3.63 6.45 14.45
CA ALA A 286 -2.76 6.70 13.30
C ALA A 286 -3.38 7.69 12.29
N ALA A 287 -4.71 7.73 12.18
CA ALA A 287 -5.44 8.70 11.37
C ALA A 287 -5.63 10.07 12.05
N GLY A 288 -5.17 10.25 13.31
CA GLY A 288 -5.29 11.50 14.06
C GLY A 288 -6.70 11.85 14.51
N VAL A 289 -7.64 10.87 14.50
CA VAL A 289 -9.03 11.09 14.96
C VAL A 289 -9.26 10.64 16.41
N LEU A 290 -8.24 10.05 17.04
CA LEU A 290 -8.22 9.64 18.43
C LEU A 290 -6.86 10.01 19.03
N SER A 291 -6.84 10.70 20.17
CA SER A 291 -5.60 10.96 20.90
C SER A 291 -5.21 9.78 21.80
N GLU A 292 -3.91 9.63 22.10
CA GLU A 292 -3.44 8.58 23.04
C GLU A 292 -4.01 8.82 24.46
N GLU A 293 -4.31 10.06 24.81
CA GLU A 293 -4.90 10.42 26.11
C GLU A 293 -6.36 9.99 26.25
N ASP A 294 -7.03 9.71 25.12
CA ASP A 294 -8.44 9.31 25.09
C ASP A 294 -8.65 7.78 25.10
N ILE A 295 -7.58 6.98 25.19
CA ILE A 295 -7.61 5.50 25.19
C ILE A 295 -7.58 5.00 26.65
#